data_835dcf050ebe54d4cb99fccb63c59cd6
#
_entry.id   835dcf050ebe54d4cb99fccb63c59cd6
#
_cell.length_a   1.000
_cell.length_b   1.000
_cell.length_c   1.000
_cell.angle_alpha   90.00
_cell.angle_beta   90.00
_cell.angle_gamma   90.00
#
_symmetry.space_group_name_H-M   'P 1'
#
loop_
_entity.id
_entity.type
_entity.pdbx_description
1 polymer ?
#
loop_
_entity_poly.entity_id
_entity_poly.type
_entity_poly.pdbx_seq_one_letter_code
_entity_poly.pdbx_strand_id
1 'polypeptide(L)'
;QQTNPGCICFVLTSKLVVLASPFLLFYFISLFDANCSRDEEERRLIMGIINGLSLPRRVGRLVLFSGFLLAALAVYYLTSSNIPQPVFVPSSFNWSTVQQHHGVKDIKPLPTGKPAALPQVQAEAGAFGHSAVNEKRRNAVRRAFKRSYDAYKSLAWMRDELTPVSGSAKDPFGGWAATLVDSLDTLWIMGFKDEFAEAAGAVGALDWSVTDSTAANMFETTIRHLGGLLSAYDLSGERVLLRKAVELGEMLYMGFDTPNRMPGFWLDFEKAKSGKLVAGTNDPSASPCSLSMEFTRLSQLTGDSKYYDATDRVTRFLEKIQNDTLLPGMWPTTLNFKAEMAVDSSFTLGALADSLYEYLPKMHALLGGMDGVYEKLYRPAMDAAVNNLLFRPMLPDQDDILFSGEFTAGNGLQADSQHLTCFVGGMFALGGKLFDIDGHVDIGERLARGCGWAYGRFPTGIMPEIFGMLPCKTLDKCEWDEARWTKEGSKMMPKGFKHARDTRYILRPEAIESLFVLYRITGKADLQDTAWDMFEAIMKATETELANSAIEDVTVQGPTKKLDSMESFWMAETLKYFYLIFSPPDVISLDEYVFNTEAHPLKRPRVGLR
;
A
#
# COMPACT_ATOMS: atom_id res chain seq x y z
N GLN A 1 -50.60 24.17 -5.03
CA GLN A 1 -50.50 24.16 -3.58
C GLN A 1 -49.02 24.03 -3.20
N GLN A 2 -48.46 25.13 -2.70
CA GLN A 2 -47.06 25.26 -2.28
C GLN A 2 -46.91 24.59 -0.90
N THR A 3 -45.97 23.68 -0.78
CA THR A 3 -45.50 23.16 0.52
C THR A 3 -44.18 23.81 0.89
N ASN A 4 -44.19 24.53 2.02
CA ASN A 4 -43.04 25.13 2.67
C ASN A 4 -42.10 24.04 3.27
N PRO A 5 -40.77 24.23 3.29
CA PRO A 5 -39.85 23.26 3.89
C PRO A 5 -39.87 23.33 5.44
N GLY A 6 -39.97 22.17 6.02
CA GLY A 6 -40.31 21.93 7.40
C GLY A 6 -39.26 22.33 8.46
N CYS A 7 -39.78 22.71 9.59
CA CYS A 7 -39.08 22.72 10.88
C CYS A 7 -38.70 21.29 11.28
N ILE A 8 -37.40 21.02 11.48
CA ILE A 8 -36.92 19.74 12.03
C ILE A 8 -37.11 19.79 13.57
N CYS A 9 -38.09 19.03 14.04
CA CYS A 9 -38.32 18.83 15.48
C CYS A 9 -37.33 17.78 16.00
N PHE A 10 -36.31 18.19 16.75
CA PHE A 10 -35.45 17.25 17.48
C PHE A 10 -36.16 16.77 18.75
N VAL A 11 -36.47 15.50 18.81
CA VAL A 11 -36.95 14.84 20.04
C VAL A 11 -35.75 14.62 20.96
N LEU A 12 -35.60 15.48 21.96
CA LEU A 12 -34.61 15.32 23.03
C LEU A 12 -35.04 14.15 23.95
N THR A 13 -34.29 13.05 23.91
CA THR A 13 -34.53 11.92 24.82
C THR A 13 -34.11 12.25 26.26
N SER A 14 -34.80 11.67 27.23
CA SER A 14 -34.81 11.95 28.67
C SER A 14 -33.47 11.84 29.44
N LYS A 15 -32.35 11.62 28.81
CA LYS A 15 -31.01 11.52 29.44
C LYS A 15 -30.22 12.86 29.49
N LEU A 16 -30.70 13.91 28.81
CA LEU A 16 -29.99 15.21 28.73
C LEU A 16 -30.29 16.17 29.91
N VAL A 17 -31.19 15.82 30.83
CA VAL A 17 -31.75 16.77 31.82
C VAL A 17 -30.90 16.90 33.09
N VAL A 18 -29.85 16.09 33.28
CA VAL A 18 -29.19 15.98 34.61
C VAL A 18 -27.95 16.86 34.79
N LEU A 19 -27.39 17.48 33.74
CA LEU A 19 -26.10 18.19 33.85
C LEU A 19 -26.08 19.66 33.44
N ALA A 20 -27.19 20.25 33.05
CA ALA A 20 -27.24 21.70 32.77
C ALA A 20 -27.95 22.44 33.90
N SER A 21 -27.35 23.57 34.39
CA SER A 21 -28.01 24.47 35.33
C SER A 21 -29.40 24.83 34.78
N PRO A 22 -30.49 24.74 35.59
CA PRO A 22 -31.85 25.02 35.15
C PRO A 22 -32.03 26.39 34.48
N PHE A 23 -31.18 27.36 34.80
CA PHE A 23 -31.17 28.70 34.21
C PHE A 23 -30.67 28.74 32.75
N LEU A 24 -29.70 27.92 32.37
CA LEU A 24 -29.16 27.86 30.99
C LEU A 24 -30.10 27.12 30.06
N LEU A 25 -30.74 26.06 30.54
CA LEU A 25 -31.72 25.30 29.77
C LEU A 25 -32.96 26.16 29.49
N PHE A 26 -33.43 26.93 30.47
CA PHE A 26 -34.57 27.84 30.33
C PHE A 26 -34.27 28.97 29.33
N TYR A 27 -33.04 29.51 29.31
CA TYR A 27 -32.64 30.55 28.38
C TYR A 27 -32.54 30.06 26.93
N PHE A 28 -32.07 28.82 26.71
CA PHE A 28 -31.99 28.21 25.40
C PHE A 28 -33.37 27.79 24.85
N ILE A 29 -34.21 27.19 25.68
CA ILE A 29 -35.58 26.83 25.31
C ILE A 29 -36.39 28.08 24.99
N SER A 30 -36.26 29.13 25.76
CA SER A 30 -36.94 30.40 25.54
C SER A 30 -36.50 31.13 24.26
N LEU A 31 -35.22 31.05 23.86
CA LEU A 31 -34.72 31.59 22.59
C LEU A 31 -35.20 30.80 21.35
N PHE A 32 -35.39 29.49 21.49
CA PHE A 32 -35.89 28.64 20.40
C PHE A 32 -37.40 28.77 20.23
N ASP A 33 -38.16 28.82 21.32
CA ASP A 33 -39.61 29.02 21.28
C ASP A 33 -40.01 30.40 20.77
N ALA A 34 -39.23 31.45 21.10
CA ALA A 34 -39.49 32.81 20.62
C ALA A 34 -39.41 32.97 19.09
N ASN A 35 -38.67 32.05 18.40
CA ASN A 35 -38.57 32.05 16.93
C ASN A 35 -39.60 31.12 16.26
N CYS A 36 -40.21 30.18 16.97
CA CYS A 36 -41.19 29.23 16.44
C CYS A 36 -42.66 29.52 16.84
N SER A 37 -42.90 30.39 17.85
CA SER A 37 -44.28 30.71 18.27
C SER A 37 -44.98 31.59 17.22
N ARG A 38 -46.24 31.26 16.93
CA ARG A 38 -47.15 32.02 16.04
C ARG A 38 -47.91 33.13 16.75
N ASP A 39 -47.79 33.25 18.09
CA ASP A 39 -48.55 34.21 18.89
C ASP A 39 -47.67 35.42 19.26
N GLU A 40 -48.12 36.60 18.85
CA GLU A 40 -47.40 37.87 19.02
C GLU A 40 -47.31 38.33 20.50
N GLU A 41 -48.28 37.89 21.31
CA GLU A 41 -48.32 38.21 22.73
C GLU A 41 -47.26 37.38 23.52
N GLU A 42 -47.12 36.10 23.20
CA GLU A 42 -46.11 35.23 23.79
C GLU A 42 -44.69 35.65 23.43
N ARG A 43 -44.47 36.12 22.19
CA ARG A 43 -43.18 36.72 21.77
C ARG A 43 -42.81 37.97 22.58
N ARG A 44 -43.78 38.84 22.89
CA ARG A 44 -43.56 40.03 23.70
C ARG A 44 -43.23 39.71 25.14
N LEU A 45 -43.82 38.67 25.72
CA LEU A 45 -43.56 38.21 27.07
C LEU A 45 -42.14 37.62 27.20
N ILE A 46 -41.76 36.77 26.27
CA ILE A 46 -40.44 36.11 26.25
C ILE A 46 -39.32 37.13 25.99
N MET A 47 -39.50 38.06 25.06
CA MET A 47 -38.56 39.14 24.80
C MET A 47 -38.47 40.15 25.97
N GLY A 48 -39.56 40.34 26.73
CA GLY A 48 -39.56 41.15 27.94
C GLY A 48 -38.69 40.55 29.06
N ILE A 49 -38.75 39.26 29.25
CA ILE A 49 -37.92 38.53 30.24
C ILE A 49 -36.44 38.55 29.83
N ILE A 50 -36.13 38.40 28.53
CA ILE A 50 -34.75 38.43 28.00
C ILE A 50 -34.12 39.83 28.15
N ASN A 51 -34.87 40.89 27.93
CA ASN A 51 -34.40 42.29 28.06
C ASN A 51 -34.28 42.76 29.52
N GLY A 52 -34.93 42.08 30.49
CA GLY A 52 -34.81 42.38 31.92
C GLY A 52 -33.50 41.89 32.56
N LEU A 53 -32.74 41.02 31.92
CA LEU A 53 -31.43 40.56 32.37
C LEU A 53 -30.30 41.45 31.83
N SER A 54 -30.10 42.63 32.45
CA SER A 54 -29.00 43.54 32.10
C SER A 54 -27.65 43.04 32.62
N LEU A 55 -27.09 42.01 31.98
CA LEU A 55 -25.70 41.62 32.21
C LEU A 55 -24.75 42.60 31.47
N PRO A 56 -23.65 43.07 32.12
CA PRO A 56 -22.65 43.88 31.44
C PRO A 56 -22.19 43.19 30.16
N ARG A 57 -22.08 43.87 29.03
CA ARG A 57 -21.73 43.33 27.69
C ARG A 57 -20.52 42.37 27.68
N ARG A 58 -19.56 42.57 28.63
CA ARG A 58 -18.39 41.67 28.79
C ARG A 58 -18.78 40.33 29.44
N VAL A 59 -19.64 40.34 30.45
CA VAL A 59 -20.10 39.14 31.16
C VAL A 59 -21.04 38.32 30.27
N GLY A 60 -21.95 38.98 29.53
CA GLY A 60 -22.83 38.30 28.56
C GLY A 60 -22.05 37.56 27.44
N ARG A 61 -20.96 38.17 26.94
CA ARG A 61 -20.07 37.50 25.96
C ARG A 61 -19.33 36.30 26.55
N LEU A 62 -18.87 36.38 27.80
CA LEU A 62 -18.21 35.26 28.49
C LEU A 62 -19.17 34.08 28.72
N VAL A 63 -20.41 34.38 29.16
CA VAL A 63 -21.44 33.34 29.35
C VAL A 63 -21.83 32.67 28.05
N LEU A 64 -21.98 33.43 26.95
CA LEU A 64 -22.24 32.87 25.62
C LEU A 64 -21.06 32.02 25.12
N PHE A 65 -19.81 32.47 25.30
CA PHE A 65 -18.64 31.71 24.89
C PHE A 65 -18.46 30.43 25.71
N SER A 66 -18.70 30.49 27.03
CA SER A 66 -18.68 29.31 27.90
C SER A 66 -19.81 28.34 27.58
N GLY A 67 -21.00 28.83 27.25
CA GLY A 67 -22.13 28.00 26.81
C GLY A 67 -21.84 27.29 25.45
N PHE A 68 -21.23 28.02 24.52
CA PHE A 68 -20.83 27.47 23.24
C PHE A 68 -19.70 26.42 23.39
N LEU A 69 -18.74 26.66 24.27
CA LEU A 69 -17.65 25.72 24.58
C LEU A 69 -18.20 24.46 25.26
N LEU A 70 -19.13 24.60 26.20
CA LEU A 70 -19.78 23.48 26.88
C LEU A 70 -20.69 22.67 25.92
N ALA A 71 -21.40 23.35 25.02
CA ALA A 71 -22.19 22.70 23.99
C ALA A 71 -21.29 21.98 22.97
N ALA A 72 -20.18 22.60 22.57
CA ALA A 72 -19.19 21.95 21.71
C ALA A 72 -18.52 20.73 22.37
N LEU A 73 -18.18 20.85 23.67
CA LEU A 73 -17.67 19.73 24.47
C LEU A 73 -18.72 18.64 24.69
N ALA A 74 -19.98 18.99 24.91
CA ALA A 74 -21.07 18.01 25.00
C ALA A 74 -21.34 17.32 23.68
N VAL A 75 -21.35 18.05 22.57
CA VAL A 75 -21.43 17.48 21.22
C VAL A 75 -20.22 16.59 20.95
N TYR A 76 -19.00 17.03 21.27
CA TYR A 76 -17.79 16.23 21.17
C TYR A 76 -17.87 14.94 22.01
N TYR A 77 -18.35 15.03 23.26
CA TYR A 77 -18.54 13.86 24.15
C TYR A 77 -19.67 12.93 23.70
N LEU A 78 -20.73 13.46 23.08
CA LEU A 78 -21.86 12.70 22.59
C LEU A 78 -21.62 12.12 21.19
N THR A 79 -20.73 12.75 20.40
CA THR A 79 -20.31 12.29 19.08
C THR A 79 -18.98 11.54 19.11
N SER A 80 -18.22 11.61 20.23
CA SER A 80 -17.12 10.65 20.42
C SER A 80 -17.76 9.27 20.51
N SER A 81 -17.66 8.53 19.42
CA SER A 81 -18.22 7.19 19.28
C SER A 81 -17.84 6.34 20.50
N ASN A 82 -18.79 5.66 21.08
CA ASN A 82 -18.57 4.64 22.12
C ASN A 82 -17.88 3.39 21.52
N ILE A 83 -16.94 3.59 20.58
CA ILE A 83 -16.14 2.49 20.05
C ILE A 83 -15.19 2.09 21.18
N PRO A 84 -15.26 0.84 21.66
CA PRO A 84 -14.36 0.37 22.70
C PRO A 84 -12.91 0.58 22.23
N GLN A 85 -12.05 1.06 23.13
CA GLN A 85 -10.62 1.15 22.83
C GLN A 85 -10.10 -0.25 22.46
N PRO A 86 -9.28 -0.37 21.40
CA PRO A 86 -8.70 -1.65 21.00
C PRO A 86 -7.95 -2.29 22.16
N VAL A 87 -8.27 -3.55 22.46
CA VAL A 87 -7.67 -4.32 23.55
C VAL A 87 -6.74 -5.39 22.96
N PHE A 88 -5.52 -5.44 23.48
CA PHE A 88 -4.57 -6.48 23.11
C PHE A 88 -4.89 -7.77 23.84
N VAL A 89 -5.14 -8.83 23.07
CA VAL A 89 -5.25 -10.21 23.58
C VAL A 89 -4.01 -10.97 23.09
N PRO A 90 -3.18 -11.50 24.00
CA PRO A 90 -2.00 -12.27 23.59
C PRO A 90 -2.40 -13.52 22.80
N SER A 91 -1.58 -13.89 21.80
CA SER A 91 -1.72 -15.19 21.13
C SER A 91 -1.55 -16.34 22.13
N SER A 92 -2.24 -17.44 21.91
CA SER A 92 -2.24 -18.60 22.81
C SER A 92 -0.87 -19.30 22.86
N PHE A 93 -0.04 -19.14 21.85
CA PHE A 93 1.34 -19.60 21.82
C PHE A 93 2.32 -18.42 21.71
N ASN A 94 3.33 -18.41 22.60
CA ASN A 94 4.35 -17.35 22.62
C ASN A 94 5.64 -17.80 21.95
N TRP A 95 5.87 -17.36 20.72
CA TRP A 95 7.07 -17.70 19.93
C TRP A 95 8.38 -17.19 20.55
N SER A 96 8.35 -16.14 21.37
CA SER A 96 9.58 -15.64 22.06
C SER A 96 10.12 -16.61 23.10
N THR A 97 9.33 -17.62 23.51
CA THR A 97 9.78 -18.64 24.47
C THR A 97 10.39 -19.86 23.80
N VAL A 98 10.33 -19.96 22.46
CA VAL A 98 10.95 -21.05 21.72
C VAL A 98 12.47 -20.92 21.77
N GLN A 99 13.14 -22.01 22.13
CA GLN A 99 14.59 -22.02 22.16
C GLN A 99 15.17 -21.85 20.74
N GLN A 100 16.09 -20.91 20.56
CA GLN A 100 16.88 -20.83 19.34
C GLN A 100 17.99 -21.88 19.38
N HIS A 101 18.09 -22.67 18.32
CA HIS A 101 19.07 -23.75 18.19
C HIS A 101 20.36 -23.28 17.50
N HIS A 102 20.25 -22.24 16.67
CA HIS A 102 21.35 -21.64 15.91
C HIS A 102 21.53 -20.17 16.32
N GLY A 103 21.72 -19.92 17.63
CA GLY A 103 21.81 -18.58 18.18
C GLY A 103 22.94 -17.73 17.56
N VAL A 104 22.72 -16.44 17.44
CA VAL A 104 23.70 -15.47 16.95
C VAL A 104 24.54 -14.98 18.11
N LYS A 105 25.89 -15.05 18.01
CA LYS A 105 26.82 -14.55 19.04
C LYS A 105 26.92 -13.02 18.99
N ASP A 106 27.07 -12.47 17.79
CA ASP A 106 27.29 -11.06 17.55
C ASP A 106 26.14 -10.52 16.67
N ILE A 107 25.16 -9.89 17.30
CA ILE A 107 24.04 -9.22 16.61
C ILE A 107 24.55 -7.89 16.06
N LYS A 108 24.41 -7.70 14.75
CA LYS A 108 24.72 -6.41 14.13
C LYS A 108 23.72 -5.36 14.62
N PRO A 109 24.19 -4.25 15.21
CA PRO A 109 23.29 -3.21 15.69
C PRO A 109 22.59 -2.51 14.51
N LEU A 110 21.33 -2.15 14.72
CA LEU A 110 20.62 -1.25 13.81
C LEU A 110 21.44 0.05 13.65
N PRO A 111 21.67 0.54 12.43
CA PRO A 111 22.31 1.83 12.23
C PRO A 111 21.59 2.93 13.01
N THR A 112 22.31 3.61 13.87
CA THR A 112 21.82 4.71 14.72
C THR A 112 22.69 5.93 14.51
N GLY A 113 22.11 7.11 14.75
CA GLY A 113 22.81 8.36 14.60
C GLY A 113 22.01 9.38 13.76
N LYS A 114 22.73 10.35 13.21
CA LYS A 114 22.12 11.36 12.38
C LYS A 114 21.93 10.81 10.96
N PRO A 115 20.69 10.77 10.44
CA PRO A 115 20.45 10.39 9.05
C PRO A 115 21.24 11.27 8.08
N ALA A 116 21.62 10.70 6.94
CA ALA A 116 22.19 11.48 5.85
C ALA A 116 21.21 12.55 5.34
N ALA A 117 21.76 13.62 4.77
CA ALA A 117 20.93 14.61 4.08
C ALA A 117 20.53 14.03 2.71
N LEU A 118 19.47 13.20 2.71
CA LEU A 118 18.95 12.64 1.47
C LEU A 118 18.34 13.74 0.60
N PRO A 119 18.44 13.62 -0.74
CA PRO A 119 17.74 14.49 -1.66
C PRO A 119 16.23 14.49 -1.40
N GLN A 120 15.57 15.63 -1.68
CA GLN A 120 14.12 15.70 -1.69
C GLN A 120 13.58 14.82 -2.82
N VAL A 121 12.66 13.93 -2.49
CA VAL A 121 12.05 12.99 -3.43
C VAL A 121 10.90 13.65 -4.17
N GLN A 122 9.96 14.27 -3.43
CA GLN A 122 8.80 14.92 -4.04
C GLN A 122 9.18 16.22 -4.75
N ALA A 123 8.44 16.55 -5.78
CA ALA A 123 8.50 17.86 -6.41
C ALA A 123 8.10 18.95 -5.40
N GLU A 124 8.55 20.18 -5.67
CA GLU A 124 8.18 21.35 -4.85
C GLU A 124 6.66 21.51 -4.78
N ALA A 125 6.16 22.00 -3.65
CA ALA A 125 4.71 22.15 -3.41
C ALA A 125 3.98 22.92 -4.52
N GLY A 126 4.65 23.89 -5.15
CA GLY A 126 4.12 24.67 -6.28
C GLY A 126 3.89 23.89 -7.57
N ALA A 127 4.45 22.68 -7.70
CA ALA A 127 4.22 21.81 -8.85
C ALA A 127 2.83 21.12 -8.80
N PHE A 128 2.18 21.10 -7.63
CA PHE A 128 0.91 20.44 -7.42
C PHE A 128 -0.25 21.43 -7.44
N GLY A 129 -1.11 21.32 -8.45
CA GLY A 129 -2.30 22.14 -8.56
C GLY A 129 -3.45 21.62 -7.68
N HIS A 130 -4.22 22.53 -7.05
CA HIS A 130 -5.47 22.15 -6.44
C HIS A 130 -6.56 22.02 -7.52
N SER A 131 -7.18 20.85 -7.63
CA SER A 131 -8.19 20.57 -8.66
C SER A 131 -9.47 20.00 -8.04
N ALA A 132 -10.61 20.69 -8.25
CA ALA A 132 -11.93 20.18 -7.88
C ALA A 132 -12.29 18.88 -8.63
N VAL A 133 -11.68 18.64 -9.80
CA VAL A 133 -11.83 17.38 -10.55
C VAL A 133 -11.16 16.26 -9.79
N ASN A 134 -9.93 16.45 -9.32
CA ASN A 134 -9.20 15.45 -8.56
C ASN A 134 -9.84 15.15 -7.20
N GLU A 135 -10.49 16.13 -6.58
CA GLU A 135 -11.30 15.87 -5.39
C GLU A 135 -12.49 14.95 -5.68
N LYS A 136 -13.18 15.12 -6.81
CA LYS A 136 -14.26 14.22 -7.24
C LYS A 136 -13.72 12.81 -7.55
N ARG A 137 -12.58 12.71 -8.23
CA ARG A 137 -11.89 11.44 -8.52
C ARG A 137 -11.50 10.73 -7.24
N ARG A 138 -10.85 11.40 -6.31
CA ARG A 138 -10.49 10.88 -4.97
C ARG A 138 -11.72 10.36 -4.22
N ASN A 139 -12.81 11.11 -4.23
CA ASN A 139 -14.04 10.70 -3.57
C ASN A 139 -14.72 9.50 -4.27
N ALA A 140 -14.54 9.31 -5.58
CA ALA A 140 -15.01 8.11 -6.27
C ALA A 140 -14.21 6.86 -5.83
N VAL A 141 -12.88 6.97 -5.75
CA VAL A 141 -12.02 5.90 -5.23
C VAL A 141 -12.39 5.55 -3.78
N ARG A 142 -12.62 6.57 -2.94
CA ARG A 142 -13.04 6.38 -1.55
C ARG A 142 -14.37 5.62 -1.44
N ARG A 143 -15.31 5.86 -2.33
CA ARG A 143 -16.58 5.09 -2.40
C ARG A 143 -16.37 3.64 -2.83
N ALA A 144 -15.49 3.40 -3.82
CA ALA A 144 -15.16 2.05 -4.27
C ALA A 144 -14.51 1.24 -3.13
N PHE A 145 -13.58 1.85 -2.40
CA PHE A 145 -12.99 1.24 -1.20
C PHE A 145 -14.06 0.91 -0.16
N LYS A 146 -14.90 1.86 0.21
CA LYS A 146 -15.94 1.66 1.24
C LYS A 146 -16.90 0.54 0.87
N ARG A 147 -17.30 0.44 -0.40
CA ARG A 147 -18.15 -0.64 -0.91
C ARG A 147 -17.47 -2.02 -0.76
N SER A 148 -16.21 -2.13 -1.17
CA SER A 148 -15.44 -3.38 -1.05
C SER A 148 -15.22 -3.76 0.41
N TYR A 149 -14.90 -2.78 1.27
CA TYR A 149 -14.71 -3.01 2.70
C TYR A 149 -16.01 -3.42 3.41
N ASP A 150 -17.14 -2.80 3.10
CA ASP A 150 -18.44 -3.16 3.69
C ASP A 150 -18.86 -4.57 3.29
N ALA A 151 -18.62 -4.97 2.04
CA ALA A 151 -18.86 -6.34 1.58
C ALA A 151 -17.95 -7.34 2.31
N TYR A 152 -16.64 -7.06 2.39
CA TYR A 152 -15.70 -7.88 3.16
C TYR A 152 -16.16 -8.00 4.64
N LYS A 153 -16.47 -6.87 5.28
CA LYS A 153 -16.93 -6.85 6.67
C LYS A 153 -18.19 -7.69 6.89
N SER A 154 -19.11 -7.66 5.94
CA SER A 154 -20.40 -8.36 6.09
C SER A 154 -20.32 -9.86 5.81
N LEU A 155 -19.42 -10.31 4.93
CA LEU A 155 -19.41 -11.65 4.34
C LEU A 155 -18.15 -12.45 4.66
N ALA A 156 -17.01 -11.79 4.93
CA ALA A 156 -15.70 -12.42 5.11
C ALA A 156 -14.93 -11.86 6.32
N TRP A 157 -15.63 -11.29 7.31
CA TRP A 157 -14.97 -10.72 8.49
C TRP A 157 -14.08 -11.74 9.20
N MET A 158 -12.85 -11.34 9.51
CA MET A 158 -11.81 -12.18 10.12
C MET A 158 -11.34 -13.36 9.25
N ARG A 159 -11.70 -13.38 7.95
CA ARG A 159 -11.15 -14.31 6.96
C ARG A 159 -10.13 -13.57 6.09
N ASP A 160 -9.29 -14.31 5.39
CA ASP A 160 -8.23 -13.68 4.59
C ASP A 160 -8.80 -12.89 3.42
N GLU A 161 -9.73 -13.44 2.65
CA GLU A 161 -10.26 -12.78 1.46
C GLU A 161 -11.75 -13.05 1.23
N LEU A 162 -12.45 -12.04 0.72
CA LEU A 162 -13.80 -12.16 0.17
C LEU A 162 -13.76 -12.75 -1.24
N THR A 163 -14.65 -13.68 -1.55
CA THR A 163 -14.95 -14.09 -2.93
C THR A 163 -16.16 -13.29 -3.43
N PRO A 164 -15.93 -12.25 -4.29
CA PRO A 164 -16.89 -11.16 -4.47
C PRO A 164 -18.04 -11.48 -5.46
N VAL A 165 -18.05 -12.66 -6.08
CA VAL A 165 -19.15 -13.14 -6.93
C VAL A 165 -20.10 -14.04 -6.14
N SER A 166 -19.55 -15.02 -5.41
CA SER A 166 -20.33 -15.98 -4.61
C SER A 166 -20.73 -15.44 -3.23
N GLY A 167 -20.06 -14.38 -2.74
CA GLY A 167 -20.28 -13.86 -1.39
C GLY A 167 -19.74 -14.77 -0.28
N SER A 168 -18.76 -15.60 -0.59
CA SER A 168 -18.07 -16.49 0.35
C SER A 168 -16.70 -15.92 0.75
N ALA A 169 -15.86 -16.73 1.41
CA ALA A 169 -14.52 -16.36 1.82
C ALA A 169 -13.53 -17.49 1.58
N LYS A 170 -12.24 -17.16 1.49
CA LYS A 170 -11.13 -18.10 1.42
C LYS A 170 -9.98 -17.64 2.33
N ASP A 171 -9.09 -18.57 2.73
CA ASP A 171 -8.00 -18.31 3.67
C ASP A 171 -6.64 -18.76 3.11
N PRO A 172 -6.10 -18.09 2.06
CA PRO A 172 -4.82 -18.46 1.46
C PRO A 172 -3.60 -18.08 2.32
N PHE A 173 -3.77 -17.23 3.34
CA PHE A 173 -2.70 -16.67 4.18
C PHE A 173 -2.79 -17.12 5.63
N GLY A 174 -3.25 -18.36 5.87
CA GLY A 174 -3.31 -18.95 7.20
C GLY A 174 -4.58 -18.65 7.99
N GLY A 175 -5.53 -17.93 7.43
CA GLY A 175 -6.77 -17.54 8.10
C GLY A 175 -6.58 -16.44 9.15
N TRP A 176 -5.56 -15.59 8.96
CA TRP A 176 -5.20 -14.49 9.85
C TRP A 176 -5.75 -13.14 9.42
N ALA A 177 -6.90 -13.16 8.75
CA ALA A 177 -7.62 -11.96 8.33
C ALA A 177 -6.78 -11.01 7.46
N ALA A 178 -6.11 -11.54 6.42
CA ALA A 178 -5.18 -10.78 5.60
C ALA A 178 -5.78 -9.47 5.07
N THR A 179 -6.97 -9.50 4.46
CA THR A 179 -7.63 -8.28 3.96
C THR A 179 -7.90 -7.25 5.06
N LEU A 180 -8.22 -7.68 6.28
CA LEU A 180 -8.46 -6.77 7.40
C LEU A 180 -7.18 -6.05 7.82
N VAL A 181 -6.08 -6.80 8.00
CA VAL A 181 -4.78 -6.24 8.40
C VAL A 181 -4.21 -5.35 7.31
N ASP A 182 -4.25 -5.80 6.05
CA ASP A 182 -3.81 -5.06 4.86
C ASP A 182 -4.57 -3.73 4.65
N SER A 183 -5.85 -3.68 5.09
CA SER A 183 -6.70 -2.50 4.91
C SER A 183 -6.54 -1.45 6.01
N LEU A 184 -5.86 -1.73 7.12
CA LEU A 184 -5.80 -0.85 8.30
C LEU A 184 -5.29 0.56 7.96
N ASP A 185 -4.16 0.65 7.30
CA ASP A 185 -3.57 1.94 6.95
C ASP A 185 -4.37 2.68 5.88
N THR A 186 -5.00 1.96 4.95
CA THR A 186 -5.90 2.55 3.94
C THR A 186 -7.16 3.14 4.59
N LEU A 187 -7.75 2.46 5.58
CA LEU A 187 -8.85 2.99 6.39
C LEU A 187 -8.44 4.30 7.07
N TRP A 188 -7.25 4.32 7.68
CA TRP A 188 -6.73 5.52 8.33
C TRP A 188 -6.50 6.67 7.35
N ILE A 189 -5.83 6.40 6.22
CA ILE A 189 -5.49 7.39 5.18
C ILE A 189 -6.76 7.97 4.56
N MET A 190 -7.76 7.16 4.28
CA MET A 190 -9.04 7.58 3.70
C MET A 190 -9.99 8.22 4.71
N GLY A 191 -9.63 8.28 6.00
CA GLY A 191 -10.40 8.93 7.05
C GLY A 191 -11.61 8.13 7.55
N PHE A 192 -11.61 6.81 7.40
CA PHE A 192 -12.59 5.89 7.96
C PHE A 192 -12.20 5.50 9.40
N LYS A 193 -12.26 6.49 10.31
CA LYS A 193 -11.70 6.33 11.67
C LYS A 193 -12.48 5.37 12.55
N ASP A 194 -13.78 5.27 12.37
CA ASP A 194 -14.64 4.36 13.13
C ASP A 194 -14.40 2.91 12.68
N GLU A 195 -14.33 2.69 11.36
CA GLU A 195 -13.99 1.38 10.79
C GLU A 195 -12.56 0.97 11.17
N PHE A 196 -11.61 1.90 11.19
CA PHE A 196 -10.25 1.66 11.65
C PHE A 196 -10.23 1.21 13.12
N ALA A 197 -10.93 1.90 14.02
CA ALA A 197 -10.93 1.56 15.43
C ALA A 197 -11.57 0.17 15.68
N GLU A 198 -12.65 -0.15 14.96
CA GLU A 198 -13.26 -1.49 14.99
C GLU A 198 -12.30 -2.57 14.46
N ALA A 199 -11.65 -2.32 13.31
CA ALA A 199 -10.66 -3.21 12.72
C ALA A 199 -9.46 -3.42 13.64
N ALA A 200 -8.91 -2.36 14.24
CA ALA A 200 -7.82 -2.43 15.21
C ALA A 200 -8.21 -3.24 16.46
N GLY A 201 -9.47 -3.14 16.90
CA GLY A 201 -10.02 -3.95 17.98
C GLY A 201 -10.05 -5.45 17.63
N ALA A 202 -10.52 -5.78 16.43
CA ALA A 202 -10.55 -7.15 15.93
C ALA A 202 -9.13 -7.72 15.76
N VAL A 203 -8.23 -6.97 15.16
CA VAL A 203 -6.82 -7.33 14.98
C VAL A 203 -6.11 -7.51 16.32
N GLY A 204 -6.43 -6.70 17.33
CA GLY A 204 -5.91 -6.85 18.69
C GLY A 204 -6.23 -8.19 19.35
N ALA A 205 -7.24 -8.89 18.88
CA ALA A 205 -7.66 -10.21 19.35
C ALA A 205 -7.21 -11.36 18.44
N LEU A 206 -6.50 -11.09 17.32
CA LEU A 206 -5.95 -12.14 16.46
C LEU A 206 -5.00 -13.04 17.24
N ASP A 207 -5.11 -14.34 17.03
CA ASP A 207 -4.20 -15.35 17.57
C ASP A 207 -3.39 -15.98 16.43
N TRP A 208 -2.11 -15.62 16.35
CA TRP A 208 -1.19 -16.14 15.32
C TRP A 208 -0.90 -17.65 15.46
N SER A 209 -1.39 -18.29 16.51
CA SER A 209 -1.25 -19.73 16.72
C SER A 209 -2.45 -20.52 16.20
N VAL A 210 -3.55 -19.84 15.86
CA VAL A 210 -4.77 -20.47 15.33
C VAL A 210 -4.71 -20.40 13.81
N THR A 211 -4.46 -21.55 13.19
CA THR A 211 -4.39 -21.72 11.74
C THR A 211 -4.55 -23.19 11.38
N ASP A 212 -5.15 -23.47 10.23
CA ASP A 212 -5.21 -24.81 9.65
C ASP A 212 -3.92 -25.17 8.87
N SER A 213 -3.00 -24.23 8.71
CA SER A 213 -1.73 -24.43 8.01
C SER A 213 -0.67 -25.01 8.93
N THR A 214 0.21 -25.85 8.39
CA THR A 214 1.40 -26.38 9.11
C THR A 214 2.62 -25.47 9.03
N ALA A 215 2.56 -24.45 8.19
CA ALA A 215 3.63 -23.50 7.94
C ALA A 215 3.08 -22.13 7.54
N ALA A 216 3.83 -21.07 7.86
CA ALA A 216 3.57 -19.72 7.34
C ALA A 216 4.47 -19.43 6.13
N ASN A 217 3.91 -18.79 5.11
CA ASN A 217 4.72 -18.21 4.04
C ASN A 217 5.49 -17.00 4.59
N MET A 218 6.82 -17.07 4.60
CA MET A 218 7.66 -16.02 5.18
C MET A 218 7.46 -14.66 4.48
N PHE A 219 7.35 -14.67 3.17
CA PHE A 219 7.20 -13.47 2.35
C PHE A 219 5.81 -12.84 2.55
N GLU A 220 4.74 -13.57 2.22
CA GLU A 220 3.37 -13.06 2.28
C GLU A 220 2.98 -12.58 3.69
N THR A 221 3.36 -13.35 4.72
CA THR A 221 3.06 -12.97 6.11
C THR A 221 3.82 -11.72 6.53
N THR A 222 5.05 -11.54 6.03
CA THR A 222 5.84 -10.34 6.35
C THR A 222 5.29 -9.10 5.65
N ILE A 223 5.09 -9.13 4.33
CA ILE A 223 4.72 -7.92 3.59
C ILE A 223 3.32 -7.43 3.93
N ARG A 224 2.34 -8.36 4.06
CA ARG A 224 0.93 -8.06 4.35
C ARG A 224 0.69 -7.82 5.83
N HIS A 225 0.88 -8.86 6.66
CA HIS A 225 0.50 -8.79 8.07
C HIS A 225 1.46 -7.93 8.89
N LEU A 226 2.77 -8.20 8.84
CA LEU A 226 3.73 -7.40 9.59
C LEU A 226 3.81 -5.97 9.05
N GLY A 227 3.86 -5.81 7.73
CA GLY A 227 3.85 -4.51 7.06
C GLY A 227 2.61 -3.67 7.41
N GLY A 228 1.40 -4.26 7.29
CA GLY A 228 0.14 -3.59 7.62
C GLY A 228 0.04 -3.14 9.08
N LEU A 229 0.47 -4.01 10.02
CA LEU A 229 0.50 -3.66 11.45
C LEU A 229 1.46 -2.50 11.74
N LEU A 230 2.68 -2.53 11.19
CA LEU A 230 3.69 -1.51 11.41
C LEU A 230 3.29 -0.16 10.80
N SER A 231 2.75 -0.18 9.58
CA SER A 231 2.24 1.02 8.91
C SER A 231 1.06 1.63 9.65
N ALA A 232 0.08 0.83 10.02
CA ALA A 232 -1.08 1.30 10.77
C ALA A 232 -0.67 1.90 12.13
N TYR A 233 0.33 1.31 12.81
CA TYR A 233 0.91 1.89 14.01
C TYR A 233 1.63 3.23 13.72
N ASP A 234 2.44 3.30 12.68
CA ASP A 234 3.17 4.53 12.31
C ASP A 234 2.23 5.71 12.04
N LEU A 235 1.07 5.44 11.45
CA LEU A 235 0.07 6.46 11.12
C LEU A 235 -0.82 6.84 12.30
N SER A 236 -1.25 5.87 13.10
CA SER A 236 -2.27 6.06 14.14
C SER A 236 -1.69 6.24 15.55
N GLY A 237 -0.54 5.65 15.82
CA GLY A 237 0.01 5.51 17.16
C GLY A 237 -0.69 4.45 18.03
N GLU A 238 -1.59 3.62 17.44
CA GLU A 238 -2.36 2.62 18.16
C GLU A 238 -1.46 1.45 18.64
N ARG A 239 -1.20 1.42 19.95
CA ARG A 239 -0.21 0.52 20.56
C ARG A 239 -0.55 -0.97 20.45
N VAL A 240 -1.83 -1.31 20.33
CA VAL A 240 -2.25 -2.70 20.19
C VAL A 240 -1.67 -3.32 18.91
N LEU A 241 -1.57 -2.53 17.83
CA LEU A 241 -1.03 -2.97 16.55
C LEU A 241 0.48 -3.27 16.65
N LEU A 242 1.24 -2.41 17.32
CA LEU A 242 2.67 -2.68 17.56
C LEU A 242 2.88 -3.94 18.41
N ARG A 243 2.04 -4.19 19.41
CA ARG A 243 2.13 -5.41 20.23
C ARG A 243 1.86 -6.66 19.39
N LYS A 244 0.87 -6.62 18.48
CA LYS A 244 0.60 -7.70 17.53
C LYS A 244 1.74 -7.89 16.51
N ALA A 245 2.33 -6.79 16.05
CA ALA A 245 3.52 -6.82 15.19
C ALA A 245 4.71 -7.49 15.87
N VAL A 246 4.93 -7.25 17.16
CA VAL A 246 5.99 -7.91 17.94
C VAL A 246 5.74 -9.41 18.05
N GLU A 247 4.52 -9.85 18.40
CA GLU A 247 4.19 -11.29 18.44
C GLU A 247 4.45 -11.99 17.10
N LEU A 248 3.99 -11.36 16.01
CA LEU A 248 4.19 -11.87 14.65
C LEU A 248 5.67 -11.87 14.27
N GLY A 249 6.40 -10.79 14.61
CA GLY A 249 7.83 -10.66 14.38
C GLY A 249 8.66 -11.74 15.10
N GLU A 250 8.28 -12.10 16.33
CA GLU A 250 8.90 -13.23 17.06
C GLU A 250 8.70 -14.56 16.32
N MET A 251 7.49 -14.81 15.81
CA MET A 251 7.21 -15.98 15.00
C MET A 251 8.07 -16.01 13.73
N LEU A 252 8.05 -14.94 12.95
CA LEU A 252 8.78 -14.83 11.69
C LEU A 252 10.31 -14.88 11.90
N TYR A 253 10.82 -14.33 13.00
CA TYR A 253 12.24 -14.39 13.35
C TYR A 253 12.74 -15.82 13.50
N MET A 254 11.90 -16.76 13.94
CA MET A 254 12.25 -18.19 14.00
C MET A 254 12.55 -18.77 12.62
N GLY A 255 12.04 -18.18 11.53
CA GLY A 255 12.41 -18.58 10.17
C GLY A 255 13.89 -18.46 9.83
N PHE A 256 14.64 -17.67 10.61
CA PHE A 256 16.09 -17.51 10.49
C PHE A 256 16.87 -18.45 11.44
N ASP A 257 16.21 -19.29 12.25
CA ASP A 257 16.90 -20.26 13.12
C ASP A 257 17.31 -21.51 12.34
N THR A 258 18.17 -21.31 11.37
CA THR A 258 18.78 -22.32 10.49
C THR A 258 20.29 -22.37 10.69
N PRO A 259 20.98 -23.44 10.28
CA PRO A 259 22.43 -23.60 10.48
C PRO A 259 23.30 -22.43 9.99
N ASN A 260 22.92 -21.78 8.90
CA ASN A 260 23.63 -20.61 8.35
C ASN A 260 22.87 -19.28 8.53
N ARG A 261 21.79 -19.28 9.30
CA ARG A 261 20.97 -18.09 9.58
C ARG A 261 20.30 -17.46 8.36
N MET A 262 20.20 -18.20 7.26
CA MET A 262 19.41 -17.80 6.09
C MET A 262 18.01 -18.40 6.19
N PRO A 263 16.95 -17.70 5.75
CA PRO A 263 15.59 -18.22 5.84
C PRO A 263 15.28 -19.19 4.69
N GLY A 264 14.15 -19.90 4.83
CA GLY A 264 13.48 -20.60 3.73
C GLY A 264 12.22 -19.88 3.31
N PHE A 265 11.57 -20.36 2.27
CA PHE A 265 10.31 -19.83 1.76
C PHE A 265 9.15 -20.04 2.77
N TRP A 266 9.17 -21.16 3.48
CA TRP A 266 8.16 -21.54 4.47
C TRP A 266 8.75 -21.66 5.87
N LEU A 267 8.08 -21.08 6.84
CA LEU A 267 8.29 -21.31 8.27
C LEU A 267 7.42 -22.50 8.72
N ASP A 268 7.98 -23.70 8.68
CA ASP A 268 7.35 -24.91 9.22
C ASP A 268 7.38 -24.85 10.75
N PHE A 269 6.20 -24.82 11.38
CA PHE A 269 6.06 -24.57 12.81
C PHE A 269 6.69 -25.66 13.68
N GLU A 270 6.54 -26.92 13.32
CA GLU A 270 7.10 -28.03 14.11
C GLU A 270 8.62 -28.14 13.96
N LYS A 271 9.13 -27.85 12.75
CA LYS A 271 10.58 -27.78 12.56
C LYS A 271 11.18 -26.58 13.28
N ALA A 272 10.50 -25.44 13.32
CA ALA A 272 10.94 -24.27 14.08
C ALA A 272 11.07 -24.59 15.57
N LYS A 273 10.01 -25.17 16.17
CA LYS A 273 10.01 -25.56 17.59
C LYS A 273 11.08 -26.61 17.93
N SER A 274 11.44 -27.47 16.98
CA SER A 274 12.39 -28.57 17.18
C SER A 274 13.82 -28.30 16.70
N GLY A 275 14.13 -27.10 16.19
CA GLY A 275 15.44 -26.73 15.66
C GLY A 275 15.85 -27.48 14.39
N LYS A 276 14.88 -27.87 13.57
CA LYS A 276 15.09 -28.63 12.34
C LYS A 276 14.88 -27.81 11.07
N LEU A 277 14.75 -26.48 11.20
CA LEU A 277 14.67 -25.61 10.04
C LEU A 277 15.97 -25.63 9.25
N VAL A 278 15.85 -25.51 7.95
CA VAL A 278 16.97 -25.37 7.01
C VAL A 278 16.64 -24.26 6.02
N ALA A 279 17.67 -23.54 5.60
CA ALA A 279 17.52 -22.51 4.56
C ALA A 279 17.07 -23.11 3.22
N GLY A 280 16.41 -22.31 2.41
CA GLY A 280 15.92 -22.72 1.11
C GLY A 280 17.02 -23.02 0.10
N THR A 281 16.74 -23.92 -0.84
CA THR A 281 17.73 -24.36 -1.84
C THR A 281 17.41 -23.93 -3.26
N ASN A 282 16.17 -23.50 -3.50
CA ASN A 282 15.69 -23.04 -4.80
C ASN A 282 14.47 -22.15 -4.60
N ASP A 283 14.64 -21.13 -3.77
CA ASP A 283 13.54 -20.21 -3.44
C ASP A 283 13.53 -19.02 -4.39
N PRO A 284 12.35 -18.44 -4.69
CA PRO A 284 12.26 -17.16 -5.38
C PRO A 284 13.14 -16.12 -4.70
N SER A 285 13.95 -15.40 -5.48
CA SER A 285 14.92 -14.45 -4.91
C SER A 285 14.22 -13.28 -4.18
N ALA A 286 13.06 -12.85 -4.65
CA ALA A 286 12.25 -11.83 -3.98
C ALA A 286 11.85 -12.24 -2.57
N SER A 287 11.44 -13.50 -2.34
CA SER A 287 10.82 -13.91 -1.09
C SER A 287 11.70 -13.73 0.14
N PRO A 288 12.90 -14.35 0.26
CA PRO A 288 13.77 -14.09 1.42
C PRO A 288 14.42 -12.71 1.42
N CYS A 289 14.53 -12.05 0.26
CA CYS A 289 15.23 -10.77 0.13
C CYS A 289 14.34 -9.54 0.39
N SER A 290 13.01 -9.71 0.47
CA SER A 290 12.04 -8.63 0.68
C SER A 290 11.41 -8.66 2.08
N LEU A 291 12.14 -9.11 3.09
CA LEU A 291 11.75 -9.08 4.50
C LEU A 291 12.38 -7.89 5.24
N SER A 292 13.30 -7.18 4.58
CA SER A 292 14.21 -6.25 5.24
C SER A 292 13.53 -4.97 5.72
N MET A 293 12.55 -4.46 5.00
CA MET A 293 11.88 -3.21 5.39
C MET A 293 11.07 -3.38 6.67
N GLU A 294 10.26 -4.41 6.75
CA GLU A 294 9.39 -4.71 7.89
C GLU A 294 10.21 -5.06 9.14
N PHE A 295 11.22 -5.93 8.99
CA PHE A 295 12.13 -6.32 10.07
C PHE A 295 12.97 -5.13 10.56
N THR A 296 13.44 -4.28 9.65
CA THR A 296 14.13 -3.05 10.01
C THR A 296 13.21 -2.10 10.77
N ARG A 297 11.97 -1.91 10.28
CA ARG A 297 11.02 -1.03 10.96
C ARG A 297 10.65 -1.57 12.34
N LEU A 298 10.45 -2.87 12.48
CA LEU A 298 10.23 -3.52 13.77
C LEU A 298 11.40 -3.28 14.73
N SER A 299 12.66 -3.42 14.26
CA SER A 299 13.85 -3.06 15.05
C SER A 299 13.86 -1.59 15.46
N GLN A 300 13.50 -0.66 14.56
CA GLN A 300 13.43 0.77 14.88
C GLN A 300 12.40 1.08 15.97
N LEU A 301 11.26 0.40 15.96
CA LEU A 301 10.16 0.65 16.90
C LEU A 301 10.35 -0.04 18.27
N THR A 302 11.01 -1.19 18.29
CA THR A 302 11.24 -1.96 19.52
C THR A 302 12.57 -1.66 20.19
N GLY A 303 13.56 -1.18 19.43
CA GLY A 303 14.96 -1.05 19.86
C GLY A 303 15.73 -2.38 19.83
N ASP A 304 15.11 -3.49 19.42
CA ASP A 304 15.76 -4.81 19.34
C ASP A 304 16.38 -5.01 17.95
N SER A 305 17.71 -5.00 17.89
CA SER A 305 18.45 -5.12 16.63
C SER A 305 18.42 -6.51 15.99
N LYS A 306 17.92 -7.54 16.68
CA LYS A 306 17.91 -8.92 16.15
C LYS A 306 17.15 -9.05 14.84
N TYR A 307 16.07 -8.30 14.66
CA TYR A 307 15.27 -8.33 13.44
C TYR A 307 16.05 -7.73 12.27
N TYR A 308 16.68 -6.57 12.46
CA TYR A 308 17.55 -5.95 11.47
C TYR A 308 18.74 -6.87 11.11
N ASP A 309 19.43 -7.43 12.12
CA ASP A 309 20.56 -8.36 11.91
C ASP A 309 20.16 -9.56 11.03
N ALA A 310 18.98 -10.13 11.26
CA ALA A 310 18.51 -11.29 10.50
C ALA A 310 18.43 -11.00 8.99
N THR A 311 17.86 -9.87 8.61
CA THR A 311 17.71 -9.49 7.19
C THR A 311 18.97 -8.84 6.60
N ASP A 312 19.80 -8.18 7.41
CA ASP A 312 21.09 -7.69 6.94
C ASP A 312 22.02 -8.83 6.49
N ARG A 313 21.95 -10.00 7.13
CA ARG A 313 22.70 -11.20 6.68
C ARG A 313 22.32 -11.61 5.26
N VAL A 314 21.03 -11.54 4.91
CA VAL A 314 20.57 -11.78 3.54
C VAL A 314 21.12 -10.71 2.60
N THR A 315 21.12 -9.45 3.01
CA THR A 315 21.69 -8.35 2.21
C THR A 315 23.20 -8.54 1.97
N ARG A 316 23.96 -9.01 2.99
CA ARG A 316 25.41 -9.29 2.81
C ARG A 316 25.66 -10.51 1.93
N PHE A 317 24.78 -11.50 1.96
CA PHE A 317 24.84 -12.60 1.00
C PHE A 317 24.63 -12.07 -0.44
N LEU A 318 23.61 -11.23 -0.68
CA LEU A 318 23.42 -10.61 -1.98
C LEU A 318 24.63 -9.80 -2.44
N GLU A 319 25.23 -9.00 -1.55
CA GLU A 319 26.44 -8.23 -1.82
C GLU A 319 27.58 -9.13 -2.26
N LYS A 320 27.77 -10.28 -1.58
CA LYS A 320 28.84 -11.23 -1.87
C LYS A 320 28.73 -11.84 -3.27
N ILE A 321 27.51 -12.16 -3.73
CA ILE A 321 27.34 -12.92 -4.98
C ILE A 321 26.96 -12.04 -6.19
N GLN A 322 26.76 -10.74 -6.04
CA GLN A 322 26.22 -9.88 -7.11
C GLN A 322 26.99 -9.95 -8.43
N ASN A 323 28.32 -10.12 -8.37
CA ASN A 323 29.17 -10.21 -9.54
C ASN A 323 29.47 -11.65 -9.98
N ASP A 324 29.01 -12.65 -9.23
CA ASP A 324 29.27 -14.06 -9.48
C ASP A 324 28.09 -14.76 -10.16
N THR A 325 27.09 -14.00 -10.64
CA THR A 325 25.93 -14.50 -11.37
C THR A 325 26.20 -14.57 -12.88
N LEU A 326 25.31 -15.22 -13.63
CA LEU A 326 25.39 -15.28 -15.10
C LEU A 326 25.04 -13.94 -15.79
N LEU A 327 24.54 -12.97 -15.04
CA LEU A 327 24.39 -11.58 -15.44
C LEU A 327 24.95 -10.70 -14.31
N PRO A 328 26.27 -10.42 -14.30
CA PRO A 328 26.91 -9.65 -13.24
C PRO A 328 26.21 -8.30 -13.00
N GLY A 329 25.99 -7.99 -11.73
CA GLY A 329 25.19 -6.84 -11.31
C GLY A 329 23.76 -7.22 -10.86
N MET A 330 23.18 -8.26 -11.42
CA MET A 330 21.83 -8.74 -11.08
C MET A 330 21.83 -10.12 -10.43
N TRP A 331 20.76 -10.44 -9.72
CA TRP A 331 20.49 -11.77 -9.15
C TRP A 331 19.42 -12.49 -9.97
N PRO A 332 19.55 -13.83 -10.15
CA PRO A 332 18.56 -14.59 -10.91
C PRO A 332 17.24 -14.75 -10.16
N THR A 333 16.22 -15.26 -10.85
CA THR A 333 14.87 -15.46 -10.29
C THR A 333 14.83 -16.40 -9.09
N THR A 334 15.80 -17.31 -8.96
CA THR A 334 15.90 -18.22 -7.82
C THR A 334 17.32 -18.27 -7.25
N LEU A 335 17.41 -18.39 -5.93
CA LEU A 335 18.66 -18.47 -5.19
C LEU A 335 18.70 -19.69 -4.26
N ASN A 336 19.90 -20.19 -4.01
CA ASN A 336 20.16 -21.22 -2.99
C ASN A 336 20.70 -20.55 -1.72
N PHE A 337 19.81 -20.28 -0.77
CA PHE A 337 20.16 -19.65 0.50
C PHE A 337 20.93 -20.60 1.41
N LYS A 338 20.73 -21.91 1.31
CA LYS A 338 21.48 -22.91 2.09
C LYS A 338 22.94 -22.98 1.67
N ALA A 339 23.22 -22.95 0.37
CA ALA A 339 24.58 -22.99 -0.16
C ALA A 339 25.17 -21.60 -0.39
N GLU A 340 24.37 -20.54 -0.22
CA GLU A 340 24.71 -19.13 -0.45
C GLU A 340 25.29 -18.89 -1.86
N MET A 341 24.52 -19.26 -2.88
CA MET A 341 24.92 -19.14 -4.28
C MET A 341 23.74 -18.90 -5.22
N ALA A 342 24.01 -18.31 -6.38
CA ALA A 342 23.07 -18.25 -7.51
C ALA A 342 22.98 -19.62 -8.20
N VAL A 343 21.75 -20.03 -8.60
CA VAL A 343 21.51 -21.36 -9.19
C VAL A 343 20.73 -21.32 -10.50
N ASP A 344 20.24 -20.15 -10.91
CA ASP A 344 19.39 -19.98 -12.09
C ASP A 344 20.07 -19.12 -13.16
N SER A 345 19.58 -19.22 -14.38
CA SER A 345 20.05 -18.48 -15.55
C SER A 345 19.08 -17.41 -16.04
N SER A 346 17.93 -17.27 -15.38
CA SER A 346 16.85 -16.35 -15.73
C SER A 346 16.88 -15.11 -14.84
N PHE A 347 16.73 -13.96 -15.46
CA PHE A 347 16.77 -12.65 -14.80
C PHE A 347 15.58 -11.81 -15.24
N THR A 348 14.92 -11.18 -14.30
CA THR A 348 13.76 -10.29 -14.54
C THR A 348 13.67 -9.23 -13.42
N LEU A 349 12.94 -8.16 -13.68
CA LEU A 349 12.42 -7.25 -12.65
C LEU A 349 10.95 -7.55 -12.32
N GLY A 350 10.42 -8.66 -12.80
CA GLY A 350 9.07 -9.15 -12.54
C GLY A 350 9.02 -10.31 -11.56
N ALA A 351 8.01 -11.17 -11.71
CA ALA A 351 7.72 -12.26 -10.80
C ALA A 351 8.96 -13.07 -10.38
N LEU A 352 9.00 -13.42 -9.11
CA LEU A 352 10.06 -14.15 -8.39
C LEU A 352 11.30 -13.32 -8.01
N ALA A 353 11.54 -12.15 -8.61
CA ALA A 353 12.72 -11.32 -8.35
C ALA A 353 12.42 -9.85 -8.02
N ASP A 354 11.25 -9.38 -8.35
CA ASP A 354 10.72 -8.00 -8.31
C ASP A 354 11.12 -7.20 -7.06
N SER A 355 10.57 -7.52 -5.92
CA SER A 355 10.76 -6.76 -4.68
C SER A 355 12.16 -6.87 -4.07
N LEU A 356 13.00 -7.83 -4.51
CA LEU A 356 14.42 -7.81 -4.18
C LEU A 356 15.06 -6.50 -4.65
N TYR A 357 14.79 -6.09 -5.90
CA TYR A 357 15.34 -4.85 -6.48
C TYR A 357 14.63 -3.61 -5.94
N GLU A 358 13.34 -3.69 -5.77
CA GLU A 358 12.48 -2.65 -5.21
C GLU A 358 12.97 -2.18 -3.82
N TYR A 359 13.37 -3.13 -2.97
CA TYR A 359 13.80 -2.83 -1.62
C TYR A 359 15.18 -2.15 -1.55
N LEU A 360 15.98 -2.12 -2.63
CA LEU A 360 17.27 -1.45 -2.60
C LEU A 360 17.12 0.08 -2.35
N PRO A 361 16.42 0.86 -3.17
CA PRO A 361 16.23 2.29 -2.88
C PRO A 361 15.34 2.53 -1.66
N LYS A 362 14.35 1.65 -1.42
CA LYS A 362 13.41 1.79 -0.30
C LYS A 362 14.08 1.59 1.06
N MET A 363 14.96 0.60 1.21
CA MET A 363 15.77 0.40 2.41
C MET A 363 16.75 1.54 2.67
N HIS A 364 17.39 2.07 1.63
CA HIS A 364 18.23 3.27 1.76
C HIS A 364 17.43 4.43 2.36
N ALA A 365 16.22 4.67 1.88
CA ALA A 365 15.33 5.69 2.40
C ALA A 365 14.90 5.41 3.85
N LEU A 366 14.50 4.17 4.16
CA LEU A 366 14.05 3.76 5.50
C LEU A 366 15.16 3.85 6.56
N LEU A 367 16.40 3.59 6.16
CA LEU A 367 17.58 3.77 7.01
C LEU A 367 18.13 5.21 7.00
N GLY A 368 17.51 6.13 6.25
CA GLY A 368 17.98 7.51 6.16
C GLY A 368 19.39 7.63 5.60
N GLY A 369 19.78 6.76 4.67
CA GLY A 369 21.11 6.77 4.05
C GLY A 369 22.26 6.33 4.97
N MET A 370 21.98 5.77 6.16
CA MET A 370 23.02 5.39 7.14
C MET A 370 23.77 4.11 6.78
N ASP A 371 23.26 3.27 5.88
CA ASP A 371 23.99 2.12 5.32
C ASP A 371 24.07 2.26 3.80
N GLY A 372 25.31 2.44 3.30
CA GLY A 372 25.58 2.63 1.86
C GLY A 372 25.50 1.36 1.01
N VAL A 373 25.26 0.19 1.62
CA VAL A 373 25.20 -1.08 0.87
C VAL A 373 24.09 -1.07 -0.18
N TYR A 374 22.95 -0.50 0.13
CA TYR A 374 21.79 -0.49 -0.76
C TYR A 374 22.04 0.33 -2.04
N GLU A 375 22.68 1.48 -1.96
CA GLU A 375 23.13 2.23 -3.13
C GLU A 375 24.19 1.45 -3.94
N LYS A 376 25.16 0.84 -3.24
CA LYS A 376 26.21 0.00 -3.85
C LYS A 376 25.63 -1.17 -4.64
N LEU A 377 24.54 -1.78 -4.15
CA LEU A 377 23.85 -2.87 -4.83
C LEU A 377 22.95 -2.38 -5.96
N TYR A 378 22.28 -1.24 -5.78
CA TYR A 378 21.34 -0.68 -6.75
C TYR A 378 21.99 -0.30 -8.06
N ARG A 379 23.10 0.47 -8.01
CA ARG A 379 23.74 1.03 -9.21
C ARG A 379 24.09 -0.05 -10.24
N PRO A 380 24.90 -1.07 -9.94
CA PRO A 380 25.25 -2.09 -10.93
C PRO A 380 24.05 -2.94 -11.35
N ALA A 381 23.05 -3.16 -10.47
CA ALA A 381 21.85 -3.89 -10.82
C ALA A 381 21.01 -3.14 -11.86
N MET A 382 20.83 -1.83 -11.69
CA MET A 382 20.07 -1.03 -12.66
C MET A 382 20.84 -0.80 -13.96
N ASP A 383 22.17 -0.65 -13.92
CA ASP A 383 22.99 -0.61 -15.13
C ASP A 383 22.85 -1.92 -15.94
N ALA A 384 22.89 -3.07 -15.29
CA ALA A 384 22.69 -4.36 -15.94
C ALA A 384 21.25 -4.50 -16.49
N ALA A 385 20.24 -4.05 -15.74
CA ALA A 385 18.85 -4.09 -16.16
C ALA A 385 18.59 -3.21 -17.40
N VAL A 386 19.10 -1.98 -17.41
CA VAL A 386 18.95 -1.06 -18.56
C VAL A 386 19.56 -1.66 -19.82
N ASN A 387 20.71 -2.31 -19.70
CA ASN A 387 21.43 -2.85 -20.84
C ASN A 387 20.87 -4.19 -21.36
N ASN A 388 20.14 -4.96 -20.52
CA ASN A 388 19.78 -6.35 -20.87
C ASN A 388 18.29 -6.66 -20.73
N LEU A 389 17.52 -5.94 -19.92
CA LEU A 389 16.11 -6.24 -19.67
C LEU A 389 15.16 -5.21 -20.26
N LEU A 390 15.54 -3.91 -20.27
CA LEU A 390 14.65 -2.89 -20.80
C LEU A 390 14.62 -2.92 -22.33
N PHE A 391 13.43 -2.70 -22.87
CA PHE A 391 13.26 -2.57 -24.32
C PHE A 391 12.25 -1.48 -24.69
N ARG A 392 12.48 -0.86 -25.83
CA ARG A 392 11.52 0.02 -26.49
C ARG A 392 10.67 -0.82 -27.45
N PRO A 393 9.33 -0.76 -27.39
CA PRO A 393 8.48 -1.47 -28.36
C PRO A 393 8.52 -0.76 -29.72
N MET A 394 8.46 -1.55 -30.81
CA MET A 394 8.28 -1.05 -32.17
C MET A 394 6.78 -0.75 -32.38
N LEU A 395 6.42 0.54 -32.48
CA LEU A 395 5.04 1.02 -32.55
C LEU A 395 4.79 1.90 -33.75
N PRO A 396 3.56 1.89 -34.34
CA PRO A 396 3.21 2.75 -35.49
C PRO A 396 3.25 4.25 -35.16
N ASP A 397 2.83 4.63 -33.95
CA ASP A 397 2.78 6.00 -33.44
C ASP A 397 4.12 6.46 -32.84
N GLN A 398 5.09 5.53 -32.75
CA GLN A 398 6.45 5.80 -32.28
C GLN A 398 6.49 6.43 -30.86
N ASP A 399 5.53 6.10 -30.01
CA ASP A 399 5.49 6.56 -28.63
C ASP A 399 6.83 6.29 -27.90
N ASP A 400 7.26 7.25 -27.09
CA ASP A 400 8.51 7.14 -26.34
C ASP A 400 8.28 6.48 -24.98
N ILE A 401 8.11 5.17 -25.03
CA ILE A 401 7.82 4.32 -23.87
C ILE A 401 8.80 3.15 -23.81
N LEU A 402 8.92 2.59 -22.60
CA LEU A 402 9.74 1.40 -22.33
C LEU A 402 8.92 0.34 -21.60
N PHE A 403 9.41 -0.90 -21.70
CA PHE A 403 8.97 -2.03 -20.88
C PHE A 403 10.18 -2.80 -20.36
N SER A 404 9.97 -3.57 -19.27
CA SER A 404 10.95 -4.54 -18.78
C SER A 404 10.59 -5.92 -19.33
N GLY A 405 11.55 -6.56 -19.96
CA GLY A 405 11.45 -7.96 -20.41
C GLY A 405 12.14 -8.90 -19.42
N GLU A 406 12.41 -10.11 -19.94
CA GLU A 406 13.16 -11.16 -19.26
C GLU A 406 14.48 -11.40 -19.98
N PHE A 407 15.52 -11.76 -19.26
CA PHE A 407 16.81 -12.16 -19.82
C PHE A 407 17.15 -13.58 -19.36
N THR A 408 17.53 -14.43 -20.30
CA THR A 408 18.06 -15.76 -19.99
C THR A 408 19.48 -15.89 -20.54
N ALA A 409 20.42 -16.29 -19.70
CA ALA A 409 21.79 -16.50 -20.12
C ALA A 409 21.84 -17.53 -21.28
N GLY A 410 22.45 -17.14 -22.40
CA GLY A 410 22.50 -17.93 -23.63
C GLY A 410 21.41 -17.61 -24.67
N ASN A 411 20.25 -17.09 -24.26
CA ASN A 411 19.16 -16.69 -25.18
C ASN A 411 19.01 -15.16 -25.32
N GLY A 412 19.56 -14.38 -24.37
CA GLY A 412 19.44 -12.95 -24.36
C GLY A 412 18.06 -12.44 -23.93
N LEU A 413 17.70 -11.22 -24.35
CA LEU A 413 16.45 -10.55 -24.04
C LEU A 413 15.26 -11.24 -24.71
N GLN A 414 14.25 -11.59 -23.91
CA GLN A 414 12.89 -11.89 -24.32
C GLN A 414 12.03 -10.65 -24.01
N ALA A 415 11.40 -10.08 -25.06
CA ALA A 415 10.55 -8.90 -24.93
C ALA A 415 9.12 -9.27 -24.45
N ASP A 416 9.07 -10.12 -23.41
CA ASP A 416 7.87 -10.51 -22.68
C ASP A 416 7.81 -9.68 -21.39
N SER A 417 6.77 -8.89 -21.23
CA SER A 417 6.54 -8.05 -20.07
C SER A 417 5.38 -8.56 -19.23
N GLN A 418 5.37 -8.19 -17.98
CA GLN A 418 4.35 -8.59 -17.01
C GLN A 418 3.71 -7.34 -16.40
N HIS A 419 2.44 -7.44 -15.94
CA HIS A 419 1.84 -6.37 -15.15
C HIS A 419 2.67 -6.07 -13.90
N LEU A 420 3.20 -7.11 -13.25
CA LEU A 420 4.11 -7.00 -12.12
C LEU A 420 5.28 -6.05 -12.40
N THR A 421 5.87 -6.05 -13.60
CA THR A 421 7.01 -5.15 -13.91
C THR A 421 6.64 -3.67 -13.96
N CYS A 422 5.38 -3.33 -13.85
CA CYS A 422 4.96 -1.92 -13.91
C CYS A 422 5.44 -1.08 -12.70
N PHE A 423 5.77 -1.70 -11.55
CA PHE A 423 6.36 -0.98 -10.41
C PHE A 423 7.76 -0.41 -10.73
N VAL A 424 8.46 -0.99 -11.71
CA VAL A 424 9.84 -0.65 -12.08
C VAL A 424 9.97 0.83 -12.46
N GLY A 425 8.93 1.42 -13.05
CA GLY A 425 8.90 2.85 -13.35
C GLY A 425 9.05 3.73 -12.11
N GLY A 426 8.29 3.42 -11.06
CA GLY A 426 8.38 4.09 -9.76
C GLY A 426 9.73 3.83 -9.07
N MET A 427 10.25 2.60 -9.14
CA MET A 427 11.53 2.23 -8.56
C MET A 427 12.70 3.02 -9.21
N PHE A 428 12.74 3.12 -10.55
CA PHE A 428 13.77 3.93 -11.23
C PHE A 428 13.66 5.41 -10.88
N ALA A 429 12.44 5.95 -10.85
CA ALA A 429 12.23 7.36 -10.50
C ALA A 429 12.66 7.65 -9.06
N LEU A 430 12.30 6.80 -8.12
CA LEU A 430 12.68 6.91 -6.71
C LEU A 430 14.20 6.78 -6.52
N GLY A 431 14.81 5.74 -7.10
CA GLY A 431 16.26 5.52 -7.02
C GLY A 431 17.06 6.64 -7.70
N GLY A 432 16.58 7.14 -8.84
CA GLY A 432 17.18 8.29 -9.52
C GLY A 432 17.24 9.53 -8.63
N LYS A 433 16.15 9.80 -7.87
CA LYS A 433 16.12 10.91 -6.91
C LYS A 433 17.00 10.67 -5.68
N LEU A 434 16.91 9.49 -5.08
CA LEU A 434 17.64 9.19 -3.83
C LEU A 434 19.16 9.11 -4.02
N PHE A 435 19.60 8.61 -5.16
CA PHE A 435 21.01 8.36 -5.45
C PHE A 435 21.62 9.36 -6.44
N ASP A 436 20.83 10.37 -6.85
CA ASP A 436 21.27 11.40 -7.82
C ASP A 436 21.87 10.76 -9.09
N ILE A 437 21.06 9.90 -9.75
CA ILE A 437 21.47 9.22 -10.98
C ILE A 437 20.78 9.85 -12.17
N ASP A 438 21.58 10.48 -13.02
CA ASP A 438 21.11 11.10 -14.26
C ASP A 438 20.36 10.09 -15.15
N GLY A 439 19.22 10.52 -15.72
CA GLY A 439 18.41 9.74 -16.64
C GLY A 439 17.49 8.70 -16.00
N HIS A 440 17.68 8.32 -14.72
CA HIS A 440 16.82 7.30 -14.09
C HIS A 440 15.38 7.76 -13.92
N VAL A 441 15.13 9.05 -13.65
CA VAL A 441 13.77 9.60 -13.59
C VAL A 441 13.10 9.54 -14.97
N ASP A 442 13.85 9.82 -16.07
CA ASP A 442 13.35 9.70 -17.44
C ASP A 442 13.03 8.25 -17.82
N ILE A 443 13.93 7.31 -17.51
CA ILE A 443 13.68 5.87 -17.69
C ILE A 443 12.43 5.45 -16.91
N GLY A 444 12.30 5.88 -15.65
CA GLY A 444 11.13 5.62 -14.82
C GLY A 444 9.84 6.17 -15.43
N GLU A 445 9.86 7.37 -15.99
CA GLU A 445 8.72 7.97 -16.68
C GLU A 445 8.33 7.17 -17.93
N ARG A 446 9.28 6.79 -18.76
CA ARG A 446 9.03 6.02 -19.99
C ARG A 446 8.44 4.63 -19.66
N LEU A 447 8.88 3.98 -18.58
CA LEU A 447 8.34 2.71 -18.09
C LEU A 447 6.91 2.87 -17.54
N ALA A 448 6.67 3.85 -16.66
CA ALA A 448 5.34 4.11 -16.11
C ALA A 448 4.32 4.47 -17.19
N ARG A 449 4.72 5.31 -18.16
CA ARG A 449 3.89 5.66 -19.32
C ARG A 449 3.66 4.45 -20.23
N GLY A 450 4.62 3.53 -20.33
CA GLY A 450 4.46 2.28 -21.07
C GLY A 450 3.30 1.44 -20.52
N CYS A 451 3.22 1.29 -19.21
CA CYS A 451 2.11 0.58 -18.57
C CYS A 451 0.77 1.29 -18.76
N GLY A 452 0.71 2.61 -18.54
CA GLY A 452 -0.51 3.39 -18.82
C GLY A 452 -0.95 3.30 -20.29
N TRP A 453 0.00 3.34 -21.23
CA TRP A 453 -0.25 3.13 -22.66
C TRP A 453 -0.83 1.73 -22.94
N ALA A 454 -0.27 0.69 -22.33
CA ALA A 454 -0.74 -0.69 -22.54
C ALA A 454 -2.19 -0.87 -22.08
N TYR A 455 -2.60 -0.24 -20.97
CA TYR A 455 -3.99 -0.26 -20.52
C TYR A 455 -4.94 0.20 -21.64
N GLY A 456 -4.67 1.32 -22.29
CA GLY A 456 -5.51 1.90 -23.32
C GLY A 456 -5.54 1.13 -24.65
N ARG A 457 -4.74 0.07 -24.82
CA ARG A 457 -4.65 -0.68 -26.09
C ARG A 457 -5.58 -1.89 -26.16
N PHE A 458 -6.04 -2.40 -25.05
CA PHE A 458 -6.95 -3.54 -25.01
C PHE A 458 -8.41 -3.12 -24.91
N PRO A 459 -9.36 -3.93 -25.39
CA PRO A 459 -10.79 -3.56 -25.48
C PRO A 459 -11.43 -3.22 -24.13
N THR A 460 -10.96 -3.85 -23.04
CA THR A 460 -11.43 -3.56 -21.68
C THR A 460 -10.87 -2.26 -21.10
N GLY A 461 -9.84 -1.68 -21.73
CA GLY A 461 -9.06 -0.57 -21.17
C GLY A 461 -8.09 -1.02 -20.08
N ILE A 462 -7.76 -2.32 -19.99
CA ILE A 462 -6.89 -2.92 -18.98
C ILE A 462 -5.84 -3.79 -19.67
N MET A 463 -4.58 -3.70 -19.23
CA MET A 463 -3.50 -4.53 -19.75
C MET A 463 -3.54 -5.95 -19.17
N PRO A 464 -3.07 -6.98 -19.91
CA PRO A 464 -3.01 -8.36 -19.43
C PRO A 464 -1.87 -8.58 -18.41
N GLU A 465 -1.94 -9.69 -17.67
CA GLU A 465 -0.90 -10.10 -16.73
C GLU A 465 0.45 -10.34 -17.40
N ILE A 466 0.47 -11.01 -18.58
CA ILE A 466 1.72 -11.32 -19.31
C ILE A 466 1.50 -11.15 -20.82
N PHE A 467 2.35 -10.36 -21.45
CA PHE A 467 2.31 -10.12 -22.89
C PHE A 467 3.70 -9.99 -23.51
N GLY A 468 3.81 -10.29 -24.79
CA GLY A 468 5.04 -10.10 -25.57
C GLY A 468 4.87 -9.03 -26.65
N MET A 469 5.94 -8.28 -26.91
CA MET A 469 5.97 -7.21 -27.93
C MET A 469 7.12 -7.39 -28.92
N LEU A 470 7.06 -6.65 -30.01
CA LEU A 470 8.19 -6.53 -30.95
C LEU A 470 9.12 -5.43 -30.46
N PRO A 471 10.35 -5.73 -30.04
CA PRO A 471 11.27 -4.70 -29.58
C PRO A 471 11.96 -3.97 -30.74
N CYS A 472 12.31 -2.69 -30.53
CA CYS A 472 13.36 -2.01 -31.29
C CYS A 472 14.71 -2.69 -31.03
N LYS A 473 15.73 -2.37 -31.82
CA LYS A 473 17.10 -2.90 -31.63
C LYS A 473 17.84 -2.26 -30.46
N THR A 474 17.49 -1.01 -30.14
CA THR A 474 18.03 -0.21 -29.04
C THR A 474 16.89 0.45 -28.29
N LEU A 475 17.19 1.13 -27.20
CA LEU A 475 16.21 1.95 -26.47
C LEU A 475 15.85 3.26 -27.18
N ASP A 476 16.57 3.58 -28.27
CA ASP A 476 16.27 4.73 -29.11
C ASP A 476 15.06 4.48 -30.01
N LYS A 477 14.55 5.56 -30.60
CA LYS A 477 13.44 5.52 -31.54
C LYS A 477 13.74 4.60 -32.72
N CYS A 478 12.79 3.71 -33.06
CA CYS A 478 12.85 2.94 -34.29
C CYS A 478 11.61 3.17 -35.16
N GLU A 479 11.78 3.03 -36.46
CA GLU A 479 10.68 3.14 -37.42
C GLU A 479 9.80 1.89 -37.36
N TRP A 480 8.49 2.09 -37.61
CA TRP A 480 7.55 0.98 -37.78
C TRP A 480 7.87 0.15 -39.01
N ASP A 481 8.00 -1.17 -38.86
CA ASP A 481 8.22 -2.13 -39.93
C ASP A 481 6.98 -3.03 -40.08
N GLU A 482 6.11 -2.69 -41.03
CA GLU A 482 4.88 -3.45 -41.31
C GLU A 482 5.18 -4.88 -41.79
N ALA A 483 6.30 -5.11 -42.50
CA ALA A 483 6.68 -6.43 -42.96
C ALA A 483 7.09 -7.32 -41.79
N ARG A 484 7.88 -6.78 -40.85
CA ARG A 484 8.25 -7.45 -39.62
C ARG A 484 7.01 -7.73 -38.74
N TRP A 485 6.10 -6.74 -38.60
CA TRP A 485 4.86 -6.91 -37.88
C TRP A 485 3.99 -8.02 -38.48
N THR A 486 3.83 -8.05 -39.80
CA THR A 486 3.06 -9.08 -40.50
C THR A 486 3.62 -10.48 -40.29
N LYS A 487 4.95 -10.61 -40.16
CA LYS A 487 5.65 -11.89 -39.98
C LYS A 487 5.67 -12.36 -38.51
N GLU A 488 5.92 -11.46 -37.57
CA GLU A 488 6.24 -11.78 -36.16
C GLU A 488 5.15 -11.39 -35.16
N GLY A 489 4.28 -10.43 -35.53
CA GLY A 489 3.20 -9.92 -34.69
C GLY A 489 1.93 -10.79 -34.76
N SER A 490 0.97 -10.48 -33.91
CA SER A 490 -0.34 -11.14 -33.88
C SER A 490 -1.43 -10.24 -34.44
N LYS A 491 -2.15 -10.70 -35.47
CA LYS A 491 -3.31 -9.98 -36.03
C LYS A 491 -4.50 -9.93 -35.08
N MET A 492 -4.50 -10.74 -34.02
CA MET A 492 -5.55 -10.76 -32.99
C MET A 492 -5.26 -9.78 -31.84
N MET A 493 -4.06 -9.20 -31.83
CA MET A 493 -3.61 -8.27 -30.80
C MET A 493 -3.47 -6.86 -31.39
N PRO A 494 -3.45 -5.82 -30.56
CA PRO A 494 -3.09 -4.47 -31.00
C PRO A 494 -1.71 -4.44 -31.67
N LYS A 495 -1.49 -3.50 -32.60
CA LYS A 495 -0.17 -3.37 -33.26
C LYS A 495 0.94 -3.15 -32.22
N GLY A 496 2.05 -3.83 -32.40
CA GLY A 496 3.17 -3.89 -31.46
C GLY A 496 3.21 -5.14 -30.60
N PHE A 497 2.07 -5.77 -30.32
CA PHE A 497 2.00 -6.98 -29.47
C PHE A 497 2.15 -8.26 -30.31
N LYS A 498 2.90 -9.22 -29.79
CA LYS A 498 3.07 -10.56 -30.37
C LYS A 498 2.04 -11.54 -29.83
N HIS A 499 1.78 -11.49 -28.54
CA HIS A 499 0.85 -12.36 -27.81
C HIS A 499 0.46 -11.73 -26.46
N ALA A 500 -0.63 -12.24 -25.88
CA ALA A 500 -0.91 -12.15 -24.45
C ALA A 500 -0.94 -13.59 -23.93
N ARG A 501 0.06 -13.95 -23.11
CA ARG A 501 0.24 -15.33 -22.62
C ARG A 501 -0.65 -15.60 -21.40
N ASP A 502 -0.88 -14.57 -20.58
CA ASP A 502 -1.86 -14.56 -19.52
C ASP A 502 -2.74 -13.32 -19.68
N THR A 503 -4.00 -13.54 -20.07
CA THR A 503 -4.95 -12.47 -20.42
C THR A 503 -5.74 -11.96 -19.24
N ARG A 504 -5.53 -12.48 -18.04
CA ARG A 504 -6.23 -12.06 -16.82
C ARG A 504 -5.85 -10.65 -16.40
N TYR A 505 -6.67 -10.09 -15.54
CA TYR A 505 -6.32 -8.99 -14.64
C TYR A 505 -6.87 -9.33 -13.24
N ILE A 506 -6.01 -9.35 -12.24
CA ILE A 506 -6.37 -9.79 -10.90
C ILE A 506 -6.35 -8.64 -9.86
N LEU A 507 -6.76 -7.45 -10.29
CA LEU A 507 -6.87 -6.25 -9.46
C LEU A 507 -5.53 -5.63 -9.01
N ARG A 508 -4.45 -5.88 -9.76
CA ARG A 508 -3.07 -5.50 -9.45
C ARG A 508 -2.80 -4.00 -9.38
N PRO A 509 -1.83 -3.57 -8.52
CA PRO A 509 -1.49 -2.17 -8.24
C PRO A 509 -0.34 -1.58 -9.06
N GLU A 510 0.59 -2.37 -9.61
CA GLU A 510 1.96 -1.93 -9.96
C GLU A 510 1.96 -0.79 -11.00
N ALA A 511 0.97 -0.76 -11.89
CA ALA A 511 0.85 0.31 -12.88
C ALA A 511 0.45 1.65 -12.24
N ILE A 512 -0.53 1.65 -11.35
CA ILE A 512 -0.94 2.86 -10.62
C ILE A 512 0.09 3.27 -9.57
N GLU A 513 0.82 2.32 -8.99
CA GLU A 513 1.96 2.60 -8.11
C GLU A 513 2.99 3.47 -8.81
N SER A 514 3.47 3.05 -9.97
CA SER A 514 4.46 3.83 -10.73
C SER A 514 3.95 5.20 -11.15
N LEU A 515 2.70 5.31 -11.58
CA LEU A 515 2.09 6.61 -11.90
C LEU A 515 2.03 7.52 -10.67
N PHE A 516 1.66 6.97 -9.50
CA PHE A 516 1.63 7.71 -8.24
C PHE A 516 3.02 8.22 -7.84
N VAL A 517 4.02 7.33 -7.80
CA VAL A 517 5.39 7.69 -7.43
C VAL A 517 5.95 8.74 -8.40
N LEU A 518 5.77 8.54 -9.69
CA LEU A 518 6.20 9.48 -10.72
C LEU A 518 5.50 10.85 -10.60
N TYR A 519 4.19 10.86 -10.37
CA TYR A 519 3.44 12.10 -10.13
C TYR A 519 4.00 12.86 -8.92
N ARG A 520 4.27 12.17 -7.82
CA ARG A 520 4.85 12.80 -6.62
C ARG A 520 6.26 13.35 -6.87
N ILE A 521 7.05 12.68 -7.72
CA ILE A 521 8.42 13.12 -8.07
C ILE A 521 8.42 14.29 -9.05
N THR A 522 7.46 14.34 -10.00
CA THR A 522 7.53 15.27 -11.14
C THR A 522 6.48 16.38 -11.11
N GLY A 523 5.36 16.19 -10.42
CA GLY A 523 4.21 17.10 -10.45
C GLY A 523 3.42 17.10 -11.77
N LYS A 524 3.70 16.17 -12.71
CA LYS A 524 3.07 16.13 -14.04
C LYS A 524 1.59 15.72 -13.96
N ALA A 525 0.67 16.66 -14.17
CA ALA A 525 -0.76 16.48 -13.95
C ALA A 525 -1.43 15.49 -14.94
N ASP A 526 -0.88 15.29 -16.13
CA ASP A 526 -1.38 14.33 -17.13
C ASP A 526 -1.31 12.87 -16.62
N LEU A 527 -0.43 12.56 -15.68
CA LEU A 527 -0.39 11.26 -15.01
C LEU A 527 -1.67 10.97 -14.20
N GLN A 528 -2.31 12.02 -13.67
CA GLN A 528 -3.59 11.89 -12.98
C GLN A 528 -4.75 11.60 -13.97
N ASP A 529 -4.69 12.12 -15.19
CA ASP A 529 -5.68 11.80 -16.21
C ASP A 529 -5.53 10.35 -16.68
N THR A 530 -4.30 9.90 -16.95
CA THR A 530 -4.02 8.48 -17.24
C THR A 530 -4.52 7.56 -16.13
N ALA A 531 -4.23 7.90 -14.87
CA ALA A 531 -4.71 7.13 -13.72
C ALA A 531 -6.25 7.09 -13.64
N TRP A 532 -6.92 8.18 -14.01
CA TRP A 532 -8.38 8.21 -13.99
C TRP A 532 -8.98 7.31 -15.06
N ASP A 533 -8.47 7.36 -16.29
CA ASP A 533 -8.91 6.48 -17.38
C ASP A 533 -8.74 5.00 -17.00
N MET A 534 -7.61 4.65 -16.37
CA MET A 534 -7.36 3.30 -15.84
C MET A 534 -8.39 2.93 -14.75
N PHE A 535 -8.66 3.83 -13.81
CA PHE A 535 -9.63 3.58 -12.74
C PHE A 535 -11.04 3.31 -13.30
N GLU A 536 -11.51 4.14 -14.25
CA GLU A 536 -12.81 3.95 -14.88
C GLU A 536 -12.90 2.61 -15.63
N ALA A 537 -11.84 2.23 -16.36
CA ALA A 537 -11.76 0.96 -17.05
C ALA A 537 -11.82 -0.23 -16.08
N ILE A 538 -11.02 -0.18 -15.00
CA ILE A 538 -11.01 -1.21 -13.96
C ILE A 538 -12.39 -1.34 -13.32
N MET A 539 -13.00 -0.23 -12.88
CA MET A 539 -14.32 -0.28 -12.26
C MET A 539 -15.36 -0.89 -13.20
N LYS A 540 -15.38 -0.44 -14.46
CA LYS A 540 -16.30 -0.97 -15.47
C LYS A 540 -16.15 -2.46 -15.72
N ALA A 541 -14.90 -2.95 -15.78
CA ALA A 541 -14.62 -4.34 -16.14
C ALA A 541 -14.71 -5.30 -14.95
N THR A 542 -14.41 -4.86 -13.71
CA THR A 542 -14.26 -5.74 -12.55
C THR A 542 -15.42 -5.70 -11.57
N GLU A 543 -16.32 -4.71 -11.65
CA GLU A 543 -17.43 -4.55 -10.72
C GLU A 543 -18.35 -5.78 -10.70
N THR A 544 -18.74 -6.19 -9.49
CA THR A 544 -19.73 -7.24 -9.21
C THR A 544 -20.88 -6.62 -8.41
N GLU A 545 -21.89 -7.40 -8.09
CA GLU A 545 -22.97 -6.94 -7.20
C GLU A 545 -22.44 -6.54 -5.81
N LEU A 546 -21.45 -7.26 -5.27
CA LEU A 546 -20.89 -7.06 -3.93
C LEU A 546 -19.73 -6.08 -3.90
N ALA A 547 -18.72 -6.27 -4.77
CA ALA A 547 -17.46 -5.52 -4.75
C ALA A 547 -16.80 -5.48 -6.14
N ASN A 548 -15.50 -5.77 -6.24
CA ASN A 548 -14.77 -5.92 -7.50
C ASN A 548 -14.12 -7.30 -7.54
N SER A 549 -14.02 -7.91 -8.71
CA SER A 549 -13.45 -9.25 -8.92
C SER A 549 -12.36 -9.23 -9.98
N ALA A 550 -11.35 -10.08 -9.81
CA ALA A 550 -10.48 -10.46 -10.90
C ALA A 550 -11.29 -10.90 -12.15
N ILE A 551 -10.72 -10.69 -13.33
CA ILE A 551 -11.33 -11.01 -14.63
C ILE A 551 -10.45 -11.96 -15.45
N GLU A 552 -11.10 -12.81 -16.26
CA GLU A 552 -10.43 -13.89 -16.99
C GLU A 552 -9.69 -13.41 -18.22
N ASP A 553 -10.21 -12.41 -18.94
CA ASP A 553 -9.66 -12.00 -20.22
C ASP A 553 -9.91 -10.52 -20.52
N VAL A 554 -8.82 -9.76 -20.63
CA VAL A 554 -8.86 -8.32 -20.97
C VAL A 554 -8.92 -8.07 -22.48
N THR A 555 -8.70 -9.10 -23.31
CA THR A 555 -8.61 -8.98 -24.77
C THR A 555 -9.97 -9.06 -25.47
N VAL A 556 -11.03 -9.41 -24.74
CA VAL A 556 -12.37 -9.62 -25.28
C VAL A 556 -13.12 -8.30 -25.49
N GLN A 557 -13.94 -8.25 -26.54
CA GLN A 557 -14.91 -7.18 -26.77
C GLN A 557 -16.16 -7.44 -25.92
N GLY A 558 -16.51 -6.52 -25.02
CA GLY A 558 -17.70 -6.65 -24.18
C GLY A 558 -17.43 -7.23 -22.78
N PRO A 559 -18.45 -7.78 -22.11
CA PRO A 559 -18.30 -8.29 -20.75
C PRO A 559 -17.32 -9.46 -20.67
N THR A 560 -16.39 -9.40 -19.73
CA THR A 560 -15.46 -10.48 -19.40
C THR A 560 -15.93 -11.25 -18.18
N LYS A 561 -15.56 -12.54 -18.09
CA LYS A 561 -15.93 -13.41 -16.97
C LYS A 561 -15.21 -12.99 -15.69
N LYS A 562 -15.94 -12.98 -14.58
CA LYS A 562 -15.41 -12.75 -13.23
C LYS A 562 -14.81 -14.05 -12.67
N LEU A 563 -13.68 -13.94 -11.97
CA LEU A 563 -12.93 -15.08 -11.43
C LEU A 563 -13.20 -15.36 -9.94
N ASP A 564 -14.21 -14.73 -9.36
CA ASP A 564 -14.60 -14.88 -7.95
C ASP A 564 -13.41 -14.76 -6.97
N SER A 565 -12.53 -13.81 -7.23
CA SER A 565 -11.34 -13.52 -6.42
C SER A 565 -11.17 -12.01 -6.27
N MET A 566 -11.00 -11.56 -5.04
CA MET A 566 -10.61 -10.21 -4.67
C MET A 566 -9.43 -10.31 -3.71
N GLU A 567 -8.24 -10.17 -4.26
CA GLU A 567 -6.98 -10.19 -3.51
C GLU A 567 -6.95 -9.07 -2.47
N SER A 568 -6.27 -9.28 -1.33
CA SER A 568 -6.21 -8.28 -0.25
C SER A 568 -5.60 -6.96 -0.73
N PHE A 569 -4.66 -7.02 -1.67
CA PHE A 569 -4.00 -5.84 -2.25
C PHE A 569 -4.95 -4.92 -3.06
N TRP A 570 -6.16 -5.37 -3.45
CA TRP A 570 -7.15 -4.47 -4.05
C TRP A 570 -7.43 -3.27 -3.15
N MET A 571 -7.64 -3.52 -1.86
CA MET A 571 -7.89 -2.48 -0.86
C MET A 571 -6.59 -1.94 -0.25
N ALA A 572 -5.60 -2.79 -0.07
CA ALA A 572 -4.33 -2.41 0.53
C ALA A 572 -3.49 -1.51 -0.38
N GLU A 573 -3.50 -1.77 -1.70
CA GLU A 573 -2.59 -1.14 -2.64
C GLU A 573 -3.32 -0.39 -3.75
N THR A 574 -4.07 -1.11 -4.60
CA THR A 574 -4.64 -0.55 -5.84
C THR A 574 -5.51 0.66 -5.54
N LEU A 575 -6.49 0.53 -4.64
CA LEU A 575 -7.34 1.65 -4.26
C LEU A 575 -6.59 2.71 -3.44
N LYS A 576 -5.57 2.33 -2.66
CA LYS A 576 -4.73 3.28 -1.92
C LYS A 576 -3.94 4.17 -2.88
N TYR A 577 -3.25 3.60 -3.88
CA TYR A 577 -2.50 4.38 -4.85
C TYR A 577 -3.40 5.28 -5.72
N PHE A 578 -4.57 4.79 -6.16
CA PHE A 578 -5.56 5.64 -6.83
C PHE A 578 -6.06 6.78 -5.93
N TYR A 579 -6.25 6.54 -4.64
CA TYR A 579 -6.63 7.60 -3.70
C TYR A 579 -5.52 8.64 -3.52
N LEU A 580 -4.28 8.18 -3.37
CA LEU A 580 -3.12 9.03 -3.09
C LEU A 580 -2.70 9.88 -4.29
N ILE A 581 -2.84 9.40 -5.53
CA ILE A 581 -2.50 10.19 -6.73
C ILE A 581 -3.44 11.40 -6.89
N PHE A 582 -4.69 11.30 -6.42
CA PHE A 582 -5.67 12.39 -6.41
C PHE A 582 -5.70 13.17 -5.10
N SER A 583 -4.86 12.82 -4.13
CA SER A 583 -4.77 13.50 -2.84
C SER A 583 -3.74 14.62 -2.85
N PRO A 584 -3.85 15.61 -1.96
CA PRO A 584 -2.77 16.59 -1.74
C PRO A 584 -1.43 15.90 -1.43
N PRO A 585 -0.29 16.51 -1.83
CA PRO A 585 1.03 15.87 -1.75
C PRO A 585 1.53 15.63 -0.32
N ASP A 586 0.97 16.29 0.67
CA ASP A 586 1.22 16.10 2.11
C ASP A 586 0.48 14.89 2.71
N VAL A 587 -0.52 14.35 2.00
CA VAL A 587 -1.13 13.06 2.38
C VAL A 587 -0.16 11.94 2.00
N ILE A 588 0.54 11.41 2.99
CA ILE A 588 1.64 10.45 2.85
C ILE A 588 2.72 10.98 1.88
N SER A 589 3.55 11.89 2.39
CA SER A 589 4.68 12.43 1.63
C SER A 589 5.79 11.40 1.46
N LEU A 590 6.35 11.26 0.24
CA LEU A 590 7.49 10.38 -0.04
C LEU A 590 8.80 10.88 0.63
N ASP A 591 8.82 12.10 1.15
CA ASP A 591 9.93 12.62 1.97
C ASP A 591 9.83 12.20 3.44
N GLU A 592 8.63 11.81 3.90
CA GLU A 592 8.39 11.36 5.28
C GLU A 592 8.16 9.84 5.39
N TYR A 593 7.71 9.21 4.32
CA TYR A 593 7.35 7.79 4.28
C TYR A 593 8.00 7.09 3.09
N VAL A 594 8.21 5.80 3.23
CA VAL A 594 8.57 4.88 2.16
C VAL A 594 7.62 3.69 2.20
N PHE A 595 7.07 3.32 1.06
CA PHE A 595 6.13 2.20 0.96
C PHE A 595 6.88 0.88 0.85
N ASN A 596 6.44 -0.16 1.55
CA ASN A 596 6.90 -1.52 1.29
C ASN A 596 6.29 -2.05 -0.02
N THR A 597 6.54 -3.31 -0.36
CA THR A 597 6.03 -3.92 -1.60
C THR A 597 4.52 -4.21 -1.58
N GLU A 598 3.85 -4.09 -0.41
CA GLU A 598 2.39 -4.19 -0.24
C GLU A 598 1.74 -2.80 0.01
N ALA A 599 2.41 -1.74 -0.45
CA ALA A 599 1.96 -0.35 -0.32
C ALA A 599 1.71 0.13 1.13
N HIS A 600 2.39 -0.44 2.12
CA HIS A 600 2.33 0.03 3.50
C HIS A 600 3.34 1.15 3.75
N PRO A 601 2.92 2.40 4.03
CA PRO A 601 3.84 3.51 4.29
C PRO A 601 4.51 3.37 5.66
N LEU A 602 5.81 3.13 5.66
CA LEU A 602 6.67 3.09 6.84
C LEU A 602 7.38 4.43 7.01
N LYS A 603 7.43 4.94 8.23
CA LYS A 603 7.96 6.26 8.53
C LYS A 603 9.47 6.30 8.41
N ARG A 604 9.98 7.24 7.61
CA ARG A 604 11.41 7.50 7.45
C ARG A 604 11.97 8.26 8.67
N PRO A 605 13.26 8.09 9.04
CA PRO A 605 13.88 8.90 10.09
C PRO A 605 13.94 10.37 9.64
N ARG A 606 13.49 11.28 10.52
CA ARG A 606 13.53 12.72 10.21
C ARG A 606 14.97 13.21 10.29
N VAL A 607 15.46 13.79 9.21
CA VAL A 607 16.61 14.70 9.27
C VAL A 607 16.12 15.94 10.03
N GLY A 608 16.75 16.26 11.14
CA GLY A 608 16.37 17.46 11.89
C GLY A 608 16.43 18.67 10.94
N LEU A 609 15.30 19.34 10.79
CA LEU A 609 15.24 20.62 10.11
C LEU A 609 16.24 21.55 10.82
N ARG A 610 17.30 21.99 10.12
CA ARG A 610 18.19 23.06 10.56
C ARG A 610 17.52 24.40 10.35
#